data_cfec77b965f780c0afc77f9239619a85
#
_entry.id   cfec77b965f780c0afc77f9239619a85
#
_cell.length_a   1.000
_cell.length_b   1.000
_cell.length_c   1.000
_cell.angle_alpha   90.00
_cell.angle_beta   90.00
_cell.angle_gamma   90.00
#
_symmetry.space_group_name_H-M   'P 1'
#
loop_
_entity.id
_entity.type
_entity.pdbx_description
1 polymer ?
#
loop_
_entity_poly.entity_id
_entity_poly.type
_entity_poly.pdbx_seq_one_letter_code
_entity_poly.pdbx_strand_id
1 'polypeptide(L)'
;MMKKLFILAVLMLAVATTQAQKHHSVYAIGFYNLENLFDYTHDEGKKDEDFLPTGRYQWNQTKYEWKLRNLSRVLSEMGTEVLPKQGCALIGVAEVENDHCMSDLVAQEPLKKRGYRYVHIEGPDHRGIDCALIYNPKLFKVDDAKLLPYIYDLPADSLRATRGFLAVTGTLAKDRVTVIVCHWPSRGAGSYYRELAAKQVKAIKDSILHHDAERKVIVMGDMNDDPTNRSMHDVLLAKGEIEEVGTDGMYNPWYNVLVKEQTGTLRFRGAWNLFDQIVLTPNLVAQPSNKSRKGLHYLSHEVFRRDYLLQTEGKWEGYPKRTTAGGVWINGYSDHLPVVVYLTTK
;
A
#
# COMPACT_ATOMS: atom_id res chain seq x y z
N MET A 1 38.69 -38.84 41.46
CA MET A 1 38.60 -38.78 39.99
C MET A 1 37.16 -38.74 39.50
N MET A 2 36.20 -39.44 40.06
CA MET A 2 34.80 -39.49 39.62
C MET A 2 34.03 -38.16 39.67
N LYS A 3 34.27 -37.28 40.66
CA LYS A 3 33.58 -35.97 40.76
C LYS A 3 33.94 -34.96 39.65
N LYS A 4 35.17 -35.04 39.09
CA LYS A 4 35.60 -34.15 37.99
C LYS A 4 35.03 -34.60 36.65
N LEU A 5 34.76 -35.88 36.44
CA LEU A 5 34.12 -36.40 35.23
C LEU A 5 32.63 -36.01 35.15
N PHE A 6 31.95 -35.97 36.32
CA PHE A 6 30.54 -35.60 36.35
C PHE A 6 30.31 -34.11 36.04
N ILE A 7 31.22 -33.22 36.45
CA ILE A 7 31.14 -31.79 36.15
C ILE A 7 31.42 -31.53 34.67
N LEU A 8 32.32 -32.28 34.03
CA LEU A 8 32.61 -32.13 32.59
C LEU A 8 31.44 -32.63 31.74
N ALA A 9 30.75 -33.71 32.13
CA ALA A 9 29.57 -34.21 31.44
C ALA A 9 28.37 -33.27 31.55
N VAL A 10 28.17 -32.60 32.69
CA VAL A 10 27.12 -31.59 32.86
C VAL A 10 27.41 -30.30 32.07
N LEU A 11 28.67 -29.88 31.95
CA LEU A 11 29.06 -28.76 31.10
C LEU A 11 28.92 -29.07 29.58
N MET A 12 29.17 -30.31 29.19
CA MET A 12 28.95 -30.70 27.79
C MET A 12 27.45 -30.83 27.41
N LEU A 13 26.59 -31.23 28.34
CA LEU A 13 25.14 -31.22 28.10
C LEU A 13 24.55 -29.80 28.08
N ALA A 14 25.14 -28.84 28.78
CA ALA A 14 24.69 -27.45 28.78
C ALA A 14 25.06 -26.70 27.46
N VAL A 15 26.06 -27.18 26.72
CA VAL A 15 26.48 -26.61 25.43
C VAL A 15 25.65 -27.14 24.23
N ALA A 16 24.94 -28.27 24.42
CA ALA A 16 24.21 -28.91 23.32
C ALA A 16 22.77 -28.40 23.14
N THR A 17 22.32 -27.38 23.88
CA THR A 17 20.96 -26.84 23.75
C THR A 17 20.90 -25.37 23.35
N THR A 18 21.92 -24.82 22.71
CA THR A 18 21.70 -23.65 21.86
C THR A 18 20.99 -24.09 20.60
N GLN A 19 19.72 -24.45 20.72
CA GLN A 19 18.83 -24.40 19.58
C GLN A 19 18.92 -22.96 19.05
N ALA A 20 19.47 -22.83 17.82
CA ALA A 20 19.43 -21.55 17.12
C ALA A 20 17.96 -21.11 17.10
N GLN A 21 17.62 -20.14 17.92
CA GLN A 21 16.32 -19.51 17.91
C GLN A 21 16.15 -19.01 16.49
N LYS A 22 15.27 -19.64 15.73
CA LYS A 22 14.94 -19.18 14.37
C LYS A 22 14.41 -17.77 14.53
N HIS A 23 15.25 -16.78 14.23
CA HIS A 23 14.82 -15.39 14.20
C HIS A 23 13.81 -15.23 13.05
N HIS A 24 12.54 -15.19 13.40
CA HIS A 24 11.50 -14.79 12.47
C HIS A 24 11.61 -13.27 12.29
N SER A 25 11.84 -12.84 11.05
CA SER A 25 11.85 -11.42 10.71
C SER A 25 10.47 -11.02 10.22
N VAL A 26 9.96 -9.90 10.72
CA VAL A 26 8.68 -9.33 10.30
C VAL A 26 8.93 -8.12 9.40
N TYR A 27 8.09 -7.94 8.38
CA TYR A 27 8.14 -6.85 7.41
C TYR A 27 6.75 -6.24 7.28
N ALA A 28 6.63 -4.94 7.46
CA ALA A 28 5.39 -4.21 7.25
C ALA A 28 5.35 -3.66 5.82
N ILE A 29 4.22 -3.83 5.15
CA ILE A 29 3.92 -3.36 3.81
C ILE A 29 2.69 -2.47 3.91
N GLY A 30 2.80 -1.19 3.56
CA GLY A 30 1.73 -0.21 3.69
C GLY A 30 1.18 0.27 2.36
N PHE A 31 -0.03 0.85 2.41
CA PHE A 31 -0.59 1.66 1.34
C PHE A 31 -1.32 2.87 1.94
N TYR A 32 -1.22 4.03 1.27
CA TYR A 32 -1.91 5.25 1.67
C TYR A 32 -2.25 6.13 0.46
N ASN A 33 -3.52 6.46 0.29
CA ASN A 33 -3.94 7.53 -0.62
C ASN A 33 -3.65 8.88 0.05
N LEU A 34 -2.88 9.74 -0.61
CA LEU A 34 -2.37 10.99 -0.04
C LEU A 34 -3.34 12.16 -0.16
N GLU A 35 -4.52 11.96 -0.74
CA GLU A 35 -5.50 13.03 -1.01
C GLU A 35 -4.87 14.22 -1.73
N ASN A 36 -4.54 14.04 -3.03
CA ASN A 36 -4.04 15.12 -3.90
C ASN A 36 -2.79 15.81 -3.33
N LEU A 37 -1.67 15.10 -3.30
CA LEU A 37 -0.37 15.72 -3.02
C LEU A 37 0.11 16.47 -4.26
N PHE A 38 -0.29 17.73 -4.36
CA PHE A 38 0.12 18.69 -5.38
C PHE A 38 1.09 19.71 -4.81
N ASP A 39 2.03 20.18 -5.62
CA ASP A 39 2.74 21.40 -5.31
C ASP A 39 1.87 22.64 -5.66
N TYR A 40 2.44 23.80 -5.86
CA TYR A 40 1.69 25.05 -6.12
C TYR A 40 2.08 25.67 -7.46
N THR A 41 2.69 24.88 -8.34
CA THR A 41 3.16 25.25 -9.68
C THR A 41 2.33 24.50 -10.73
N HIS A 42 1.97 25.15 -11.81
CA HIS A 42 1.20 24.51 -12.88
C HIS A 42 2.07 23.59 -13.74
N ASP A 43 1.64 22.36 -13.90
CA ASP A 43 2.22 21.40 -14.83
C ASP A 43 1.53 21.51 -16.19
N GLU A 44 2.30 21.83 -17.24
CA GLU A 44 1.77 22.04 -18.59
C GLU A 44 0.97 20.83 -19.08
N GLY A 45 -0.27 21.08 -19.54
CA GLY A 45 -1.16 20.04 -20.07
C GLY A 45 -1.92 19.25 -19.01
N LYS A 46 -1.76 19.55 -17.73
CA LYS A 46 -2.51 18.93 -16.62
C LYS A 46 -3.65 19.85 -16.15
N LYS A 47 -4.64 19.27 -15.49
CA LYS A 47 -5.77 19.97 -14.88
C LYS A 47 -5.55 20.09 -13.36
N ASP A 48 -4.59 20.88 -12.98
CA ASP A 48 -4.14 21.13 -11.62
C ASP A 48 -4.50 22.53 -11.11
N GLU A 49 -5.26 23.31 -11.90
CA GLU A 49 -5.55 24.72 -11.62
C GLU A 49 -6.21 24.94 -10.24
N ASP A 50 -6.92 23.93 -9.71
CA ASP A 50 -7.51 23.99 -8.36
C ASP A 50 -6.43 24.09 -7.28
N PHE A 51 -5.22 23.59 -7.53
CA PHE A 51 -4.06 23.53 -6.63
C PHE A 51 -3.04 24.64 -6.88
N LEU A 52 -3.42 25.73 -7.53
CA LEU A 52 -2.59 26.91 -7.70
C LEU A 52 -2.94 27.99 -6.65
N PRO A 53 -2.04 28.97 -6.42
CA PRO A 53 -2.32 30.10 -5.54
C PRO A 53 -3.57 30.90 -5.91
N THR A 54 -3.90 30.91 -7.21
CA THR A 54 -5.11 31.56 -7.76
C THR A 54 -6.29 30.59 -7.94
N GLY A 55 -6.09 29.30 -7.69
CA GLY A 55 -7.07 28.25 -7.85
C GLY A 55 -8.07 28.16 -6.70
N ARG A 56 -8.99 27.21 -6.81
CA ARG A 56 -10.09 27.00 -5.85
C ARG A 56 -9.62 26.84 -4.40
N TYR A 57 -8.49 26.14 -4.19
CA TYR A 57 -7.95 25.87 -2.86
C TYR A 57 -6.97 26.94 -2.40
N GLN A 58 -6.67 27.96 -3.26
CA GLN A 58 -5.64 28.97 -2.99
C GLN A 58 -4.38 28.29 -2.45
N TRP A 59 -3.96 27.22 -3.19
CA TRP A 59 -2.88 26.36 -2.77
C TRP A 59 -1.55 27.08 -2.94
N ASN A 60 -0.75 27.10 -1.89
CA ASN A 60 0.49 27.85 -1.84
C ASN A 60 1.57 27.08 -1.08
N GLN A 61 2.78 27.60 -1.08
CA GLN A 61 3.92 26.98 -0.41
C GLN A 61 3.62 26.60 1.04
N THR A 62 2.98 27.46 1.82
CA THR A 62 2.66 27.18 3.24
C THR A 62 1.77 25.96 3.38
N LYS A 63 0.71 25.84 2.56
CA LYS A 63 -0.23 24.72 2.59
C LYS A 63 0.45 23.44 2.13
N TYR A 64 1.28 23.51 1.09
CA TYR A 64 2.08 22.40 0.59
C TYR A 64 3.05 21.86 1.66
N GLU A 65 3.82 22.74 2.30
CA GLU A 65 4.75 22.35 3.37
C GLU A 65 4.04 21.71 4.57
N TRP A 66 2.85 22.19 4.95
CA TRP A 66 2.03 21.55 5.97
C TRP A 66 1.53 20.18 5.54
N LYS A 67 1.11 20.03 4.28
CA LYS A 67 0.69 18.74 3.71
C LYS A 67 1.83 17.72 3.77
N LEU A 68 3.02 18.10 3.31
CA LEU A 68 4.22 17.26 3.37
C LEU A 68 4.54 16.82 4.81
N ARG A 69 4.52 17.75 5.75
CA ARG A 69 4.76 17.50 7.17
C ARG A 69 3.75 16.50 7.75
N ASN A 70 2.47 16.72 7.47
CA ASN A 70 1.41 15.85 7.95
C ASN A 70 1.53 14.44 7.38
N LEU A 71 1.71 14.30 6.06
CA LEU A 71 1.86 13.02 5.40
C LEU A 71 3.13 12.27 5.86
N SER A 72 4.26 12.96 5.98
CA SER A 72 5.50 12.35 6.42
C SER A 72 5.42 11.78 7.84
N ARG A 73 4.67 12.44 8.74
CA ARG A 73 4.34 11.90 10.06
C ARG A 73 3.62 10.56 9.94
N VAL A 74 2.51 10.51 9.19
CA VAL A 74 1.71 9.29 9.02
C VAL A 74 2.57 8.16 8.45
N LEU A 75 3.23 8.42 7.32
CA LEU A 75 4.05 7.42 6.62
C LEU A 75 5.19 6.88 7.50
N SER A 76 5.79 7.73 8.35
CA SER A 76 6.85 7.30 9.26
C SER A 76 6.34 6.49 10.46
N GLU A 77 5.08 6.66 10.86
CA GLU A 77 4.47 5.95 11.97
C GLU A 77 3.84 4.61 11.54
N MET A 78 3.51 4.42 10.25
CA MET A 78 2.97 3.15 9.75
C MET A 78 3.88 1.97 10.07
N GLY A 79 3.28 0.89 10.58
CA GLY A 79 3.98 -0.35 10.94
C GLY A 79 4.84 -0.26 12.21
N THR A 80 4.90 0.89 12.89
CA THR A 80 5.78 1.08 14.05
C THR A 80 5.25 0.46 15.35
N GLU A 81 3.98 0.13 15.45
CA GLU A 81 3.46 -0.60 16.61
C GLU A 81 4.10 -1.99 16.73
N VAL A 82 4.28 -2.67 15.60
CA VAL A 82 4.93 -3.97 15.52
C VAL A 82 6.44 -3.83 15.35
N LEU A 83 6.88 -2.83 14.60
CA LEU A 83 8.28 -2.61 14.19
C LEU A 83 8.76 -1.18 14.56
N PRO A 84 8.89 -0.81 15.84
CA PRO A 84 9.10 0.58 16.29
C PRO A 84 10.31 1.27 15.66
N LYS A 85 11.39 0.52 15.43
CA LYS A 85 12.64 1.05 14.87
C LYS A 85 12.68 1.04 13.34
N GLN A 86 11.89 0.18 12.73
CA GLN A 86 11.97 -0.11 11.29
C GLN A 86 10.87 0.58 10.48
N GLY A 87 9.60 0.52 10.97
CA GLY A 87 8.43 0.92 10.18
C GLY A 87 8.20 0.02 8.97
N CYS A 88 7.54 0.53 7.96
CA CYS A 88 7.27 -0.22 6.73
C CYS A 88 8.55 -0.44 5.89
N ALA A 89 8.66 -1.64 5.30
CA ALA A 89 9.66 -1.92 4.27
C ALA A 89 9.28 -1.28 2.93
N LEU A 90 7.98 -1.28 2.62
CA LEU A 90 7.38 -0.76 1.40
C LEU A 90 6.11 0.01 1.76
N ILE A 91 5.85 1.13 1.09
CA ILE A 91 4.59 1.87 1.17
C ILE A 91 4.20 2.32 -0.23
N GLY A 92 3.12 1.74 -0.77
CA GLY A 92 2.47 2.27 -1.96
C GLY A 92 1.73 3.56 -1.62
N VAL A 93 1.77 4.53 -2.50
CA VAL A 93 1.01 5.77 -2.36
C VAL A 93 0.29 6.11 -3.66
N ALA A 94 -0.83 6.81 -3.55
CA ALA A 94 -1.61 7.30 -4.68
C ALA A 94 -1.94 8.78 -4.51
N GLU A 95 -2.34 9.41 -5.62
CA GLU A 95 -2.65 10.84 -5.71
C GLU A 95 -1.42 11.73 -5.46
N VAL A 96 -0.34 11.37 -6.10
CA VAL A 96 0.89 12.17 -6.19
C VAL A 96 0.93 12.87 -7.53
N GLU A 97 1.23 14.16 -7.54
CA GLU A 97 1.29 14.93 -8.77
C GLU A 97 2.51 14.56 -9.61
N ASN A 98 3.71 14.69 -9.06
CA ASN A 98 4.94 14.58 -9.82
C ASN A 98 6.13 14.10 -8.99
N ASP A 99 7.29 13.96 -9.62
CA ASP A 99 8.54 13.53 -8.98
C ASP A 99 9.04 14.53 -7.92
N HIS A 100 8.79 15.84 -8.15
CA HIS A 100 9.13 16.89 -7.19
C HIS A 100 8.40 16.68 -5.85
N CYS A 101 7.10 16.45 -5.90
CA CYS A 101 6.28 16.13 -4.72
C CYS A 101 6.81 14.92 -3.95
N MET A 102 7.23 13.87 -4.65
CA MET A 102 7.80 12.67 -4.02
C MET A 102 9.17 12.94 -3.40
N SER A 103 10.02 13.69 -4.09
CA SER A 103 11.33 14.11 -3.58
C SER A 103 11.20 14.90 -2.29
N ASP A 104 10.32 15.90 -2.27
CA ASP A 104 10.06 16.74 -1.11
C ASP A 104 9.47 15.95 0.06
N LEU A 105 8.57 15.00 -0.24
CA LEU A 105 7.96 14.15 0.78
C LEU A 105 9.00 13.27 1.49
N VAL A 106 9.85 12.57 0.74
CA VAL A 106 10.87 11.69 1.36
C VAL A 106 12.01 12.48 2.01
N ALA A 107 12.20 13.75 1.65
CA ALA A 107 13.15 14.66 2.28
C ALA A 107 12.69 15.16 3.66
N GLN A 108 11.40 15.00 4.01
CA GLN A 108 10.90 15.35 5.34
C GLN A 108 11.61 14.55 6.43
N GLU A 109 12.00 15.22 7.52
CA GLU A 109 12.82 14.64 8.59
C GLU A 109 12.39 13.24 9.07
N PRO A 110 11.08 12.95 9.31
CA PRO A 110 10.68 11.62 9.78
C PRO A 110 11.02 10.49 8.79
N LEU A 111 10.90 10.74 7.48
CA LEU A 111 11.19 9.76 6.43
C LEU A 111 12.68 9.73 6.10
N LYS A 112 13.33 10.90 6.04
CA LYS A 112 14.77 11.05 5.81
C LYS A 112 15.60 10.28 6.85
N LYS A 113 15.25 10.37 8.12
CA LYS A 113 15.92 9.63 9.21
C LYS A 113 15.89 8.11 9.03
N ARG A 114 14.85 7.59 8.38
CA ARG A 114 14.74 6.15 8.05
C ARG A 114 15.49 5.80 6.76
N GLY A 115 15.89 6.80 5.97
CA GLY A 115 16.58 6.64 4.69
C GLY A 115 15.67 6.13 3.58
N TYR A 116 14.38 6.44 3.65
CA TYR A 116 13.43 6.05 2.61
C TYR A 116 13.82 6.63 1.24
N ARG A 117 13.57 5.84 0.21
CA ARG A 117 13.65 6.20 -1.21
C ARG A 117 12.30 5.92 -1.85
N TYR A 118 12.13 6.33 -3.10
CA TYR A 118 10.91 6.09 -3.83
C TYR A 118 11.16 5.67 -5.28
N VAL A 119 10.13 5.11 -5.89
CA VAL A 119 9.97 4.89 -7.33
C VAL A 119 8.71 5.63 -7.74
N HIS A 120 8.84 6.53 -8.68
CA HIS A 120 7.75 7.23 -9.34
C HIS A 120 7.99 7.19 -10.85
N ILE A 121 6.94 7.05 -11.63
CA ILE A 121 6.96 7.13 -13.10
C ILE A 121 5.75 7.95 -13.50
N GLU A 122 5.99 9.08 -14.14
CA GLU A 122 4.96 9.99 -14.62
C GLU A 122 3.97 9.27 -15.53
N GLY A 123 2.69 9.44 -15.25
CA GLY A 123 1.59 8.81 -15.95
C GLY A 123 0.79 9.78 -16.82
N PRO A 124 -0.11 9.24 -17.65
CA PRO A 124 -0.89 10.03 -18.58
C PRO A 124 -2.18 10.62 -17.96
N ASP A 125 -2.39 10.53 -16.65
CA ASP A 125 -3.62 11.07 -16.03
C ASP A 125 -3.76 12.56 -16.31
N HIS A 126 -4.95 12.96 -16.75
CA HIS A 126 -5.22 14.33 -17.17
C HIS A 126 -5.21 15.34 -16.00
N ARG A 127 -5.38 14.88 -14.75
CA ARG A 127 -5.25 15.73 -13.56
C ARG A 127 -3.80 15.84 -13.08
N GLY A 128 -2.90 14.99 -13.60
CA GLY A 128 -1.53 14.90 -13.15
C GLY A 128 -1.40 14.14 -11.83
N ILE A 129 -2.19 13.09 -11.59
CA ILE A 129 -2.02 12.27 -10.39
C ILE A 129 -1.54 10.87 -10.73
N ASP A 130 -0.59 10.40 -9.95
CA ASP A 130 0.09 9.13 -10.14
C ASP A 130 0.10 8.26 -8.89
N CYS A 131 0.66 7.07 -9.05
CA CYS A 131 1.06 6.18 -7.96
C CYS A 131 2.57 6.19 -7.80
N ALA A 132 3.05 5.99 -6.56
CA ALA A 132 4.46 5.80 -6.28
C ALA A 132 4.67 4.68 -5.25
N LEU A 133 5.91 4.18 -5.15
CA LEU A 133 6.32 3.23 -4.12
C LEU A 133 7.47 3.83 -3.31
N ILE A 134 7.23 4.08 -2.03
CA ILE A 134 8.26 4.44 -1.04
C ILE A 134 8.83 3.15 -0.48
N TYR A 135 10.15 3.05 -0.34
CA TYR A 135 10.79 1.84 0.16
C TYR A 135 12.00 2.13 1.05
N ASN A 136 12.25 1.22 1.99
CA ASN A 136 13.48 1.23 2.79
C ASN A 136 14.57 0.44 2.05
N PRO A 137 15.65 1.09 1.55
CA PRO A 137 16.69 0.43 0.75
C PRO A 137 17.52 -0.59 1.52
N LYS A 138 17.43 -0.61 2.87
CA LYS A 138 18.08 -1.64 3.69
C LYS A 138 17.29 -2.96 3.70
N LEU A 139 16.00 -2.91 3.34
CA LEU A 139 15.09 -4.05 3.38
C LEU A 139 14.67 -4.52 2.00
N PHE A 140 14.46 -3.59 1.08
CA PHE A 140 14.02 -3.86 -0.29
C PHE A 140 15.01 -3.29 -1.29
N LYS A 141 15.50 -4.16 -2.16
CA LYS A 141 16.35 -3.78 -3.29
C LYS A 141 15.50 -3.76 -4.54
N VAL A 142 15.35 -2.61 -5.16
CA VAL A 142 14.65 -2.45 -6.45
C VAL A 142 15.55 -2.99 -7.56
N ASP A 143 15.01 -3.84 -8.43
CA ASP A 143 15.68 -4.39 -9.60
C ASP A 143 15.13 -3.82 -10.91
N ASP A 144 13.79 -3.57 -11.01
CA ASP A 144 13.12 -3.01 -12.20
C ASP A 144 11.84 -2.28 -11.80
N ALA A 145 11.43 -1.29 -12.58
CA ALA A 145 10.19 -0.57 -12.40
C ALA A 145 9.58 -0.17 -13.74
N LYS A 146 8.26 -0.35 -13.88
CA LYS A 146 7.51 -0.04 -15.10
C LYS A 146 6.15 0.53 -14.76
N LEU A 147 5.72 1.53 -15.50
CA LEU A 147 4.33 1.94 -15.55
C LEU A 147 3.62 1.18 -16.68
N LEU A 148 2.71 0.30 -16.32
CA LEU A 148 1.89 -0.47 -17.26
C LEU A 148 0.61 0.34 -17.55
N PRO A 149 0.26 0.57 -18.82
CA PRO A 149 -0.86 1.44 -19.16
C PRO A 149 -2.19 0.81 -18.76
N TYR A 150 -3.13 1.63 -18.31
CA TYR A 150 -4.54 1.25 -18.27
C TYR A 150 -5.10 1.34 -19.69
N ILE A 151 -5.56 0.23 -20.23
CA ILE A 151 -6.06 0.12 -21.60
C ILE A 151 -7.59 0.08 -21.58
N TYR A 152 -8.19 1.01 -22.28
CA TYR A 152 -9.63 0.99 -22.52
C TYR A 152 -9.93 0.05 -23.71
N ASP A 153 -11.05 -0.66 -23.62
CA ASP A 153 -11.58 -1.50 -24.67
C ASP A 153 -12.76 -0.83 -25.43
N LEU A 154 -12.85 0.49 -25.31
CA LEU A 154 -13.85 1.35 -25.93
C LEU A 154 -13.19 2.27 -27.00
N PRO A 155 -13.97 2.80 -27.96
CA PRO A 155 -13.44 3.73 -28.97
C PRO A 155 -12.73 4.93 -28.35
N ALA A 156 -11.59 5.32 -28.94
CA ALA A 156 -10.66 6.31 -28.41
C ALA A 156 -11.25 7.71 -28.18
N ASP A 157 -12.28 8.08 -28.91
CA ASP A 157 -12.81 9.46 -28.97
C ASP A 157 -13.54 9.90 -27.68
N SER A 158 -13.85 8.99 -26.77
CA SER A 158 -14.57 9.27 -25.53
C SER A 158 -13.73 9.11 -24.26
N LEU A 159 -12.43 8.82 -24.39
CA LEU A 159 -11.63 8.32 -23.29
C LEU A 159 -10.66 9.39 -22.77
N ARG A 160 -10.72 9.64 -21.46
CA ARG A 160 -9.71 10.43 -20.78
C ARG A 160 -8.56 9.52 -20.38
N ALA A 161 -7.34 9.94 -20.69
CA ALA A 161 -6.16 9.28 -20.16
C ALA A 161 -6.24 9.21 -18.63
N THR A 162 -5.90 8.06 -18.07
CA THR A 162 -5.88 7.82 -16.61
C THR A 162 -4.59 7.14 -16.23
N ARG A 163 -4.30 7.12 -14.92
CA ARG A 163 -3.10 6.48 -14.35
C ARG A 163 -3.06 5.00 -14.72
N GLY A 164 -1.84 4.53 -14.95
CA GLY A 164 -1.54 3.12 -15.16
C GLY A 164 -1.35 2.36 -13.84
N PHE A 165 -0.70 1.21 -13.95
CA PHE A 165 -0.33 0.35 -12.84
C PHE A 165 1.19 0.39 -12.67
N LEU A 166 1.69 0.92 -11.54
CA LEU A 166 3.11 0.97 -11.26
C LEU A 166 3.58 -0.40 -10.74
N ALA A 167 4.29 -1.13 -11.57
CA ALA A 167 4.88 -2.42 -11.22
C ALA A 167 6.36 -2.26 -10.84
N VAL A 168 6.71 -2.52 -9.58
CA VAL A 168 8.08 -2.46 -9.07
C VAL A 168 8.52 -3.85 -8.65
N THR A 169 9.58 -4.34 -9.27
CA THR A 169 10.17 -5.64 -8.99
C THR A 169 11.45 -5.49 -8.18
N GLY A 170 11.64 -6.36 -7.22
CA GLY A 170 12.82 -6.32 -6.37
C GLY A 170 12.95 -7.53 -5.45
N THR A 171 13.83 -7.40 -4.45
CA THR A 171 14.10 -8.45 -3.46
C THR A 171 13.78 -7.95 -2.06
N LEU A 172 12.92 -8.69 -1.33
CA LEU A 172 12.58 -8.51 0.07
C LEU A 172 12.84 -9.82 0.82
N ALA A 173 13.63 -9.81 1.87
CA ALA A 173 13.92 -11.01 2.69
C ALA A 173 14.42 -12.22 1.87
N LYS A 174 15.17 -11.99 0.80
CA LYS A 174 15.67 -12.97 -0.17
C LYS A 174 14.61 -13.51 -1.16
N ASP A 175 13.35 -13.19 -1.00
CA ASP A 175 12.31 -13.51 -1.98
C ASP A 175 12.26 -12.45 -3.08
N ARG A 176 12.02 -12.90 -4.31
CA ARG A 176 11.71 -12.02 -5.44
C ARG A 176 10.26 -11.57 -5.33
N VAL A 177 10.06 -10.26 -5.26
CA VAL A 177 8.75 -9.64 -5.05
C VAL A 177 8.45 -8.69 -6.19
N THR A 178 7.23 -8.69 -6.70
CA THR A 178 6.69 -7.62 -7.54
C THR A 178 5.53 -6.97 -6.81
N VAL A 179 5.62 -5.65 -6.65
CA VAL A 179 4.55 -4.83 -6.07
C VAL A 179 3.87 -4.08 -7.21
N ILE A 180 2.54 -4.18 -7.31
CA ILE A 180 1.74 -3.44 -8.29
C ILE A 180 0.94 -2.41 -7.50
N VAL A 181 1.28 -1.13 -7.66
CA VAL A 181 0.57 -0.01 -7.02
C VAL A 181 -0.49 0.53 -7.97
N CYS A 182 -1.72 0.63 -7.49
CA CYS A 182 -2.90 0.96 -8.28
C CYS A 182 -3.65 2.17 -7.70
N HIS A 183 -4.32 2.92 -8.59
CA HIS A 183 -5.40 3.81 -8.22
C HIS A 183 -6.47 3.72 -9.31
N TRP A 184 -7.52 2.93 -9.07
CA TRP A 184 -8.54 2.62 -10.07
C TRP A 184 -9.51 3.79 -10.29
N PRO A 185 -10.27 3.78 -11.41
CA PRO A 185 -11.28 4.80 -11.68
C PRO A 185 -12.28 4.97 -10.53
N SER A 186 -12.55 6.21 -10.15
CA SER A 186 -13.44 6.51 -9.02
C SER A 186 -14.88 6.05 -9.26
N ARG A 187 -15.68 5.99 -8.20
CA ARG A 187 -17.12 5.68 -8.28
C ARG A 187 -17.96 6.74 -9.01
N GLY A 188 -17.34 7.86 -9.43
CA GLY A 188 -17.92 8.78 -10.40
C GLY A 188 -18.02 8.18 -11.80
N ALA A 189 -17.14 7.23 -12.14
CA ALA A 189 -17.25 6.38 -13.31
C ALA A 189 -18.06 5.11 -13.00
N GLY A 190 -18.57 4.43 -14.02
CA GLY A 190 -19.29 3.16 -13.87
C GLY A 190 -18.41 2.05 -13.28
N SER A 191 -19.03 1.02 -12.67
CA SER A 191 -18.32 -0.16 -12.12
C SER A 191 -17.51 -0.91 -13.19
N TYR A 192 -17.98 -0.88 -14.43
CA TYR A 192 -17.31 -1.46 -15.60
C TYR A 192 -15.81 -1.09 -15.67
N TYR A 193 -15.45 0.17 -15.42
CA TYR A 193 -14.05 0.61 -15.50
C TYR A 193 -13.18 0.02 -14.39
N ARG A 194 -13.75 -0.21 -13.21
CA ARG A 194 -13.03 -0.90 -12.12
C ARG A 194 -12.92 -2.41 -12.37
N GLU A 195 -13.94 -3.02 -12.95
CA GLU A 195 -13.88 -4.41 -13.41
C GLU A 195 -12.82 -4.59 -14.52
N LEU A 196 -12.70 -3.61 -15.43
CA LEU A 196 -11.66 -3.60 -16.46
C LEU A 196 -10.26 -3.44 -15.85
N ALA A 197 -10.10 -2.57 -14.86
CA ALA A 197 -8.84 -2.44 -14.11
C ALA A 197 -8.46 -3.77 -13.42
N ALA A 198 -9.43 -4.40 -12.73
CA ALA A 198 -9.24 -5.69 -12.09
C ALA A 198 -8.82 -6.79 -13.06
N LYS A 199 -9.45 -6.85 -14.24
CA LYS A 199 -9.10 -7.80 -15.32
C LYS A 199 -7.66 -7.61 -15.81
N GLN A 200 -7.23 -6.35 -15.98
CA GLN A 200 -5.88 -6.04 -16.42
C GLN A 200 -4.84 -6.36 -15.35
N VAL A 201 -5.11 -5.98 -14.09
CA VAL A 201 -4.22 -6.32 -12.97
C VAL A 201 -4.10 -7.84 -12.80
N LYS A 202 -5.21 -8.58 -12.94
CA LYS A 202 -5.18 -10.05 -12.94
C LYS A 202 -4.30 -10.58 -14.05
N ALA A 203 -4.45 -10.09 -15.27
CA ALA A 203 -3.63 -10.52 -16.41
C ALA A 203 -2.14 -10.22 -16.22
N ILE A 204 -1.79 -9.06 -15.65
CA ILE A 204 -0.41 -8.70 -15.31
C ILE A 204 0.15 -9.69 -14.28
N LYS A 205 -0.57 -9.93 -13.19
CA LYS A 205 -0.18 -10.89 -12.14
C LYS A 205 -0.01 -12.29 -12.72
N ASP A 206 -0.96 -12.77 -13.53
CA ASP A 206 -0.94 -14.10 -14.13
C ASP A 206 0.27 -14.25 -15.07
N SER A 207 0.58 -13.23 -15.87
CA SER A 207 1.78 -13.19 -16.72
C SER A 207 3.07 -13.28 -15.90
N ILE A 208 3.17 -12.54 -14.79
CA ILE A 208 4.33 -12.58 -13.89
C ILE A 208 4.52 -14.00 -13.33
N LEU A 209 3.45 -14.63 -12.84
CA LEU A 209 3.49 -15.96 -12.26
C LEU A 209 3.70 -17.08 -13.30
N HIS A 210 3.27 -16.85 -14.53
CA HIS A 210 3.57 -17.78 -15.64
C HIS A 210 5.06 -17.83 -15.96
N HIS A 211 5.74 -16.68 -15.91
CA HIS A 211 7.20 -16.61 -16.14
C HIS A 211 8.02 -17.04 -14.92
N ASP A 212 7.47 -16.86 -13.71
CA ASP A 212 8.15 -17.12 -12.45
C ASP A 212 7.13 -17.48 -11.36
N ALA A 213 6.81 -18.77 -11.26
CA ALA A 213 5.80 -19.28 -10.31
C ALA A 213 6.16 -19.03 -8.84
N GLU A 214 7.43 -18.82 -8.51
CA GLU A 214 7.89 -18.53 -7.15
C GLU A 214 7.85 -17.02 -6.83
N ARG A 215 7.60 -16.17 -7.82
CA ARG A 215 7.47 -14.72 -7.64
C ARG A 215 6.34 -14.40 -6.65
N LYS A 216 6.65 -13.63 -5.64
CA LYS A 216 5.65 -13.07 -4.73
C LYS A 216 5.04 -11.84 -5.39
N VAL A 217 3.72 -11.81 -5.59
CA VAL A 217 3.06 -10.61 -6.14
C VAL A 217 2.14 -10.01 -5.08
N ILE A 218 2.32 -8.72 -4.84
CA ILE A 218 1.52 -7.90 -3.94
C ILE A 218 0.83 -6.84 -4.81
N VAL A 219 -0.50 -6.82 -4.82
CA VAL A 219 -1.26 -5.75 -5.45
C VAL A 219 -1.80 -4.85 -4.35
N MET A 220 -1.55 -3.55 -4.43
CA MET A 220 -2.01 -2.59 -3.45
C MET A 220 -2.55 -1.34 -4.13
N GLY A 221 -3.46 -0.65 -3.48
CA GLY A 221 -3.97 0.59 -4.06
C GLY A 221 -5.30 1.04 -3.46
N ASP A 222 -5.71 2.23 -3.90
CA ASP A 222 -7.09 2.67 -3.84
C ASP A 222 -7.83 2.04 -5.02
N MET A 223 -8.57 0.99 -4.73
CA MET A 223 -9.33 0.23 -5.72
C MET A 223 -10.66 0.92 -6.08
N ASN A 224 -11.03 1.99 -5.36
CA ASN A 224 -12.31 2.68 -5.49
C ASN A 224 -13.54 1.74 -5.42
N ASP A 225 -13.32 0.50 -4.98
CA ASP A 225 -14.31 -0.53 -4.74
C ASP A 225 -14.00 -1.27 -3.44
N ASP A 226 -15.04 -1.73 -2.77
CA ASP A 226 -14.93 -2.53 -1.56
C ASP A 226 -14.44 -3.95 -1.88
N PRO A 227 -13.85 -4.68 -0.92
CA PRO A 227 -13.47 -6.09 -1.08
C PRO A 227 -14.60 -7.00 -1.57
N THR A 228 -15.83 -6.62 -1.28
CA THR A 228 -17.05 -7.35 -1.66
C THR A 228 -17.56 -7.03 -3.07
N ASN A 229 -17.04 -5.98 -3.71
CA ASN A 229 -17.46 -5.62 -5.06
C ASN A 229 -16.93 -6.62 -6.09
N ARG A 230 -17.68 -6.75 -7.18
CA ARG A 230 -17.41 -7.70 -8.26
C ARG A 230 -15.99 -7.57 -8.84
N SER A 231 -15.49 -6.35 -8.98
CA SER A 231 -14.13 -6.09 -9.45
C SER A 231 -13.06 -6.80 -8.61
N MET A 232 -13.20 -6.76 -7.27
CA MET A 232 -12.28 -7.40 -6.35
C MET A 232 -12.56 -8.89 -6.18
N HIS A 233 -13.83 -9.24 -5.82
CA HIS A 233 -14.18 -10.59 -5.41
C HIS A 233 -14.24 -11.58 -6.57
N ASP A 234 -14.83 -11.17 -7.73
CA ASP A 234 -15.12 -12.08 -8.84
C ASP A 234 -14.13 -11.91 -10.01
N VAL A 235 -13.68 -10.70 -10.32
CA VAL A 235 -12.80 -10.44 -11.46
C VAL A 235 -11.34 -10.63 -11.08
N LEU A 236 -10.86 -9.99 -10.00
CA LEU A 236 -9.50 -10.16 -9.48
C LEU A 236 -9.34 -11.49 -8.73
N LEU A 237 -10.45 -12.14 -8.36
CA LEU A 237 -10.52 -13.36 -7.53
C LEU A 237 -9.86 -13.17 -6.16
N ALA A 238 -10.03 -11.99 -5.57
CA ALA A 238 -9.48 -11.65 -4.26
C ALA A 238 -10.44 -12.10 -3.15
N LYS A 239 -10.13 -13.24 -2.52
CA LYS A 239 -11.00 -13.93 -1.54
C LYS A 239 -10.63 -13.57 -0.11
N GLY A 240 -11.65 -13.50 0.76
CA GLY A 240 -11.52 -13.14 2.17
C GLY A 240 -11.04 -14.27 3.08
N GLU A 241 -11.28 -15.52 2.69
CA GLU A 241 -10.83 -16.70 3.43
C GLU A 241 -9.69 -17.39 2.66
N ILE A 242 -8.65 -17.79 3.38
CA ILE A 242 -7.42 -18.39 2.78
C ILE A 242 -7.75 -19.69 2.04
N GLU A 243 -8.72 -20.44 2.56
CA GLU A 243 -9.18 -21.72 2.01
C GLU A 243 -9.88 -21.56 0.66
N GLU A 244 -10.44 -20.38 0.39
CA GLU A 244 -11.14 -20.06 -0.87
C GLU A 244 -10.17 -19.56 -1.97
N VAL A 245 -8.91 -19.28 -1.61
CA VAL A 245 -7.93 -18.75 -2.55
C VAL A 245 -7.46 -19.83 -3.51
N GLY A 246 -7.95 -19.76 -4.76
CA GLY A 246 -7.49 -20.63 -5.85
C GLY A 246 -6.06 -20.31 -6.28
N THR A 247 -5.50 -21.18 -7.11
CA THR A 247 -4.11 -21.02 -7.62
C THR A 247 -3.90 -19.76 -8.44
N ASP A 248 -4.92 -19.26 -9.10
CA ASP A 248 -4.94 -18.02 -9.90
C ASP A 248 -5.61 -16.84 -9.16
N GLY A 249 -6.06 -17.05 -7.92
CA GLY A 249 -6.69 -16.04 -7.07
C GLY A 249 -5.68 -15.19 -6.29
N MET A 250 -6.24 -14.39 -5.37
CA MET A 250 -5.50 -13.60 -4.40
C MET A 250 -6.17 -13.68 -3.03
N TYR A 251 -5.43 -13.53 -1.96
CA TYR A 251 -5.95 -13.38 -0.62
C TYR A 251 -6.20 -11.90 -0.33
N ASN A 252 -7.39 -11.59 0.15
CA ASN A 252 -7.81 -10.24 0.53
C ASN A 252 -8.19 -10.17 2.01
N PRO A 253 -7.26 -9.83 2.91
CA PRO A 253 -7.54 -9.76 4.34
C PRO A 253 -8.61 -8.70 4.69
N TRP A 254 -8.80 -7.71 3.84
CA TRP A 254 -9.72 -6.59 4.06
C TRP A 254 -11.20 -6.95 3.94
N TYR A 255 -11.52 -8.10 3.32
CA TYR A 255 -12.88 -8.57 3.20
C TYR A 255 -13.56 -8.73 4.58
N ASN A 256 -12.88 -9.38 5.50
CA ASN A 256 -13.39 -9.60 6.85
C ASN A 256 -13.38 -8.33 7.70
N VAL A 257 -12.42 -7.43 7.49
CA VAL A 257 -12.38 -6.11 8.14
C VAL A 257 -13.63 -5.30 7.82
N LEU A 258 -14.02 -5.29 6.53
CA LEU A 258 -15.25 -4.59 6.14
C LEU A 258 -16.51 -5.30 6.63
N VAL A 259 -16.62 -6.61 6.40
CA VAL A 259 -17.88 -7.36 6.61
C VAL A 259 -18.12 -7.69 8.08
N LYS A 260 -17.06 -8.12 8.81
CA LYS A 260 -17.20 -8.58 10.20
C LYS A 260 -16.92 -7.46 11.20
N GLU A 261 -15.87 -6.64 10.95
CA GLU A 261 -15.45 -5.59 11.87
C GLU A 261 -16.13 -4.25 11.56
N GLN A 262 -16.80 -4.12 10.42
CA GLN A 262 -17.49 -2.92 9.95
C GLN A 262 -16.56 -1.68 9.94
N THR A 263 -15.29 -1.91 9.65
CA THR A 263 -14.25 -0.90 9.59
C THR A 263 -13.87 -0.64 8.13
N GLY A 264 -13.59 0.60 7.78
CA GLY A 264 -13.18 1.02 6.45
C GLY A 264 -12.03 2.01 6.49
N THR A 265 -11.56 2.39 5.30
CA THR A 265 -10.48 3.37 5.13
C THR A 265 -10.97 4.76 4.80
N LEU A 266 -12.19 4.89 4.29
CA LEU A 266 -12.81 6.19 4.04
C LEU A 266 -14.32 6.14 4.31
N ARG A 267 -14.93 7.33 4.43
CA ARG A 267 -16.39 7.44 4.51
C ARG A 267 -16.95 8.03 3.22
N PHE A 268 -17.72 7.22 2.52
CA PHE A 268 -18.38 7.62 1.29
C PHE A 268 -19.90 7.52 1.45
N ARG A 269 -20.64 8.62 1.17
CA ARG A 269 -22.09 8.71 1.33
C ARG A 269 -22.61 8.27 2.71
N GLY A 270 -21.84 8.58 3.76
CA GLY A 270 -22.22 8.32 5.15
C GLY A 270 -21.86 6.91 5.67
N ALA A 271 -21.39 6.00 4.82
CA ALA A 271 -20.95 4.65 5.19
C ALA A 271 -19.43 4.52 5.16
N TRP A 272 -18.88 3.65 5.99
CA TRP A 272 -17.51 3.20 5.86
C TRP A 272 -17.38 2.31 4.63
N ASN A 273 -16.38 2.60 3.81
CA ASN A 273 -15.95 1.78 2.67
C ASN A 273 -14.46 1.46 2.86
N LEU A 274 -14.00 0.38 2.25
CA LEU A 274 -12.63 -0.08 2.34
C LEU A 274 -12.03 -0.16 0.93
N PHE A 275 -11.63 0.99 0.38
CA PHE A 275 -11.11 1.08 -0.99
C PHE A 275 -9.61 0.85 -1.04
N ASP A 276 -8.91 1.16 0.05
CA ASP A 276 -7.47 0.99 0.18
C ASP A 276 -7.17 -0.44 0.59
N GLN A 277 -6.56 -1.21 -0.30
CA GLN A 277 -6.38 -2.65 -0.12
C GLN A 277 -4.97 -3.08 -0.50
N ILE A 278 -4.47 -4.11 0.19
CA ILE A 278 -3.25 -4.85 -0.14
C ILE A 278 -3.65 -6.31 -0.24
N VAL A 279 -3.56 -6.90 -1.42
CA VAL A 279 -3.94 -8.27 -1.69
C VAL A 279 -2.74 -9.10 -2.15
N LEU A 280 -2.72 -10.37 -1.81
CA LEU A 280 -1.54 -11.22 -1.82
C LEU A 280 -1.74 -12.46 -2.69
N THR A 281 -0.74 -12.85 -3.47
CA THR A 281 -0.80 -14.11 -4.21
C THR A 281 -0.77 -15.34 -3.28
N PRO A 282 -1.29 -16.50 -3.71
CA PRO A 282 -1.39 -17.72 -2.88
C PRO A 282 -0.07 -18.16 -2.28
N ASN A 283 1.05 -17.89 -2.95
CA ASN A 283 2.39 -18.23 -2.46
C ASN A 283 2.90 -17.29 -1.34
N LEU A 284 2.17 -16.22 -0.98
CA LEU A 284 2.36 -15.40 0.20
C LEU A 284 1.44 -15.81 1.37
N VAL A 285 0.52 -16.76 1.19
CA VAL A 285 -0.39 -17.19 2.24
C VAL A 285 -0.12 -18.64 2.63
N ALA A 286 -0.08 -18.93 3.93
CA ALA A 286 0.11 -20.28 4.41
C ALA A 286 -1.22 -21.06 4.27
N GLN A 287 -1.30 -21.92 3.26
CA GLN A 287 -2.41 -22.85 3.15
C GLN A 287 -2.20 -24.08 4.04
N PRO A 288 -3.27 -24.70 4.59
CA PRO A 288 -3.17 -25.89 5.46
C PRO A 288 -2.37 -27.03 4.82
N SER A 289 -2.45 -27.16 3.47
CA SER A 289 -1.74 -28.18 2.70
C SER A 289 -0.24 -27.95 2.54
N ASN A 290 0.29 -26.78 2.88
CA ASN A 290 1.69 -26.42 2.61
C ASN A 290 2.43 -25.93 3.86
N LYS A 291 2.63 -26.82 4.84
CA LYS A 291 3.28 -26.54 6.14
C LYS A 291 4.80 -26.25 6.04
N SER A 292 5.44 -26.45 4.88
CA SER A 292 6.90 -26.35 4.73
C SER A 292 7.37 -25.11 3.96
N ARG A 293 6.53 -24.09 3.74
CA ARG A 293 6.94 -22.89 2.99
C ARG A 293 8.07 -22.13 3.68
N LYS A 294 9.16 -21.99 2.94
CA LYS A 294 10.26 -21.07 3.26
C LYS A 294 9.95 -19.71 2.65
N GLY A 295 10.47 -18.63 3.26
CA GLY A 295 10.36 -17.27 2.74
C GLY A 295 9.17 -16.49 3.31
N LEU A 296 8.85 -15.40 2.64
CA LEU A 296 7.81 -14.45 3.07
C LEU A 296 6.42 -15.07 3.01
N HIS A 297 5.66 -14.89 4.07
CA HIS A 297 4.24 -15.23 4.13
C HIS A 297 3.47 -14.27 5.04
N TYR A 298 2.19 -14.15 4.78
CA TYR A 298 1.26 -13.32 5.52
C TYR A 298 1.23 -13.70 7.02
N LEU A 299 1.22 -12.64 7.86
CA LEU A 299 1.14 -12.76 9.31
C LEU A 299 -0.16 -12.13 9.84
N SER A 300 -0.38 -10.84 9.56
CA SER A 300 -1.51 -10.05 10.04
C SER A 300 -1.69 -8.77 9.21
N HIS A 301 -2.70 -7.99 9.54
CA HIS A 301 -2.99 -6.70 8.90
C HIS A 301 -3.63 -5.73 9.89
N GLU A 302 -3.63 -4.44 9.57
CA GLU A 302 -4.37 -3.41 10.30
C GLU A 302 -4.81 -2.27 9.37
N VAL A 303 -5.97 -1.66 9.64
CA VAL A 303 -6.25 -0.29 9.22
C VAL A 303 -5.51 0.62 10.21
N PHE A 304 -4.54 1.39 9.70
CA PHE A 304 -3.75 2.29 10.53
C PHE A 304 -4.61 3.49 10.94
N ARG A 305 -5.33 3.31 12.04
CA ARG A 305 -6.25 4.31 12.60
C ARG A 305 -5.66 4.89 13.88
N ARG A 306 -5.46 6.21 13.88
CA ARG A 306 -4.96 6.98 15.03
C ARG A 306 -5.89 8.17 15.25
N ASP A 307 -6.06 8.59 16.51
CA ASP A 307 -7.00 9.66 16.86
C ASP A 307 -6.73 10.96 16.08
N TYR A 308 -5.46 11.28 15.86
CA TYR A 308 -5.09 12.49 15.12
C TYR A 308 -5.47 12.46 13.63
N LEU A 309 -5.71 11.26 13.06
CA LEU A 309 -6.19 11.09 11.68
C LEU A 309 -7.69 11.31 11.53
N LEU A 310 -8.42 11.52 12.63
CA LEU A 310 -9.86 11.62 12.63
C LEU A 310 -10.30 13.04 13.01
N GLN A 311 -11.45 13.43 12.50
CA GLN A 311 -12.17 14.61 12.99
C GLN A 311 -12.66 14.34 14.40
N THR A 312 -12.41 15.30 15.30
CA THR A 312 -12.71 15.15 16.72
C THR A 312 -14.03 15.78 17.14
N GLU A 313 -14.67 16.54 16.25
CA GLU A 313 -15.89 17.28 16.58
C GLU A 313 -16.76 17.57 15.35
N GLY A 314 -18.02 17.94 15.60
CA GLY A 314 -18.97 18.41 14.61
C GLY A 314 -19.57 17.29 13.76
N LYS A 315 -20.21 17.69 12.65
CA LYS A 315 -20.95 16.78 11.74
C LYS A 315 -20.10 15.62 11.19
N TRP A 316 -18.78 15.81 11.15
CA TRP A 316 -17.83 14.87 10.55
C TRP A 316 -16.98 14.17 11.60
N GLU A 317 -17.38 14.18 12.86
CA GLU A 317 -16.69 13.45 13.93
C GLU A 317 -16.48 11.98 13.56
N GLY A 318 -15.26 11.47 13.78
CA GLY A 318 -14.85 10.13 13.45
C GLY A 318 -14.58 9.87 11.97
N TYR A 319 -14.75 10.86 11.08
CA TYR A 319 -14.29 10.77 9.69
C TYR A 319 -12.78 11.02 9.59
N PRO A 320 -12.10 10.50 8.54
CA PRO A 320 -10.72 10.90 8.28
C PRO A 320 -10.59 12.42 8.16
N LYS A 321 -9.56 12.96 8.80
CA LYS A 321 -9.27 14.40 8.81
C LYS A 321 -8.55 14.79 7.53
N ARG A 322 -9.33 15.14 6.53
CA ARG A 322 -8.86 15.48 5.20
C ARG A 322 -8.13 16.83 5.12
N THR A 323 -7.38 17.04 4.06
CA THR A 323 -6.63 18.29 3.81
C THR A 323 -7.55 19.47 3.58
N THR A 324 -8.58 19.28 2.74
CA THR A 324 -9.55 20.31 2.37
C THR A 324 -10.97 19.78 2.41
N ALA A 325 -11.96 20.62 2.71
CA ALA A 325 -13.38 20.30 2.59
C ALA A 325 -14.16 21.51 2.08
N GLY A 326 -14.94 21.31 1.00
CA GLY A 326 -15.78 22.39 0.44
C GLY A 326 -14.99 23.63 0.01
N GLY A 327 -13.73 23.50 -0.38
CA GLY A 327 -12.83 24.60 -0.72
C GLY A 327 -12.09 25.21 0.48
N VAL A 328 -12.41 24.78 1.71
CA VAL A 328 -11.75 25.27 2.93
C VAL A 328 -10.57 24.37 3.28
N TRP A 329 -9.42 24.97 3.59
CA TRP A 329 -8.25 24.28 4.10
C TRP A 329 -8.44 23.89 5.56
N ILE A 330 -8.44 22.60 5.87
CA ILE A 330 -8.62 22.03 7.21
C ILE A 330 -7.28 21.69 7.86
N ASN A 331 -6.21 21.60 7.05
CA ASN A 331 -4.87 21.17 7.50
C ASN A 331 -4.89 19.77 8.13
N GLY A 332 -5.59 18.85 7.50
CA GLY A 332 -5.60 17.44 7.91
C GLY A 332 -4.52 16.61 7.20
N TYR A 333 -4.79 15.35 7.04
CA TYR A 333 -3.85 14.35 6.51
C TYR A 333 -4.30 13.83 5.15
N SER A 334 -5.42 13.10 5.13
CA SER A 334 -6.08 12.56 3.95
C SER A 334 -7.53 12.24 4.28
N ASP A 335 -8.39 12.13 3.26
CA ASP A 335 -9.74 11.57 3.40
C ASP A 335 -9.77 10.04 3.44
N HIS A 336 -8.59 9.41 3.38
CA HIS A 336 -8.38 7.98 3.56
C HIS A 336 -7.60 7.69 4.85
N LEU A 337 -7.73 6.47 5.37
CA LEU A 337 -6.86 5.90 6.40
C LEU A 337 -5.90 4.92 5.75
N PRO A 338 -4.62 4.88 6.16
CA PRO A 338 -3.67 3.91 5.63
C PRO A 338 -4.01 2.48 6.01
N VAL A 339 -3.51 1.54 5.23
CA VAL A 339 -3.58 0.10 5.52
C VAL A 339 -2.18 -0.51 5.58
N VAL A 340 -1.99 -1.51 6.44
CA VAL A 340 -0.72 -2.21 6.62
C VAL A 340 -0.95 -3.71 6.66
N VAL A 341 -0.16 -4.45 5.90
CA VAL A 341 -0.04 -5.92 5.98
C VAL A 341 1.33 -6.26 6.55
N TYR A 342 1.37 -7.20 7.47
CA TYR A 342 2.60 -7.75 8.02
C TYR A 342 2.91 -9.09 7.39
N LEU A 343 4.13 -9.24 6.89
CA LEU A 343 4.68 -10.48 6.38
C LEU A 343 5.77 -10.98 7.33
N THR A 344 5.98 -12.29 7.41
CA THR A 344 7.05 -12.87 8.21
C THR A 344 7.84 -13.90 7.42
N THR A 345 9.08 -14.15 7.81
CA THR A 345 9.88 -15.28 7.33
C THR A 345 9.92 -16.37 8.38
N LYS A 346 9.88 -17.64 7.96
CA LYS A 346 10.15 -18.80 8.84
C LYS A 346 11.62 -19.17 8.85
#